data_f9331ad9a58464231c0f2e0ecfdf9f06
#
_entry.id   f9331ad9a58464231c0f2e0ecfdf9f06
#
_cell.length_a   1.000
_cell.length_b   1.000
_cell.length_c   1.000
_cell.angle_alpha   90.00
_cell.angle_beta   90.00
_cell.angle_gamma   90.00
#
_symmetry.space_group_name_H-M   'P 1'
#
loop_
_entity.id
_entity.type
_entity.pdbx_description
1 polymer ?
#
loop_
_entity_poly.entity_id
_entity_poly.type
_entity_poly.pdbx_seq_one_letter_code
_entity_poly.pdbx_strand_id
1 'polypeptide(L)'
;MTPALPPALLPGVFVSGSSDAGLAAARQLGALAVSYPKPVAEYEASGTAPDAAALGIRIGIIAREDADEAWTVARKRFPEDRTGQLTHQLAMKVSDSKWHKQLSRLGETPASSEQPYWMVPFENYKTFCPYLVGSYDRVADEISRYVGVGYRTIILDVPASPEELDHIGVVCERAAARVAP
;
A
#
# COMPACT_ATOMS: atom_id res chain seq x y z
N MET A 1 -7.50 -8.63 -42.52
CA MET A 1 -7.22 -7.43 -41.67
C MET A 1 -8.15 -7.50 -40.46
N THR A 2 -7.61 -7.61 -39.28
CA THR A 2 -8.41 -7.50 -38.05
C THR A 2 -8.68 -6.02 -37.82
N PRO A 3 -9.93 -5.56 -37.64
CA PRO A 3 -10.19 -4.17 -37.36
C PRO A 3 -9.51 -3.77 -36.04
N ALA A 4 -8.82 -2.63 -36.06
CA ALA A 4 -8.21 -2.07 -34.85
C ALA A 4 -9.33 -1.75 -33.85
N LEU A 5 -9.17 -2.16 -32.60
CA LEU A 5 -10.10 -1.78 -31.54
C LEU A 5 -10.04 -0.27 -31.29
N PRO A 6 -11.19 0.41 -31.14
CA PRO A 6 -11.21 1.81 -30.72
C PRO A 6 -10.43 1.97 -29.42
N PRO A 7 -9.63 3.04 -29.25
CA PRO A 7 -8.83 3.28 -28.02
C PRO A 7 -9.66 3.23 -26.73
N ALA A 8 -10.94 3.65 -26.79
CA ALA A 8 -11.85 3.62 -25.64
C ALA A 8 -12.22 2.19 -25.19
N LEU A 9 -12.00 1.17 -26.02
CA LEU A 9 -12.25 -0.24 -25.70
C LEU A 9 -10.98 -0.99 -25.25
N LEU A 10 -9.81 -0.32 -25.27
CA LEU A 10 -8.59 -0.92 -24.76
C LEU A 10 -8.64 -0.96 -23.23
N PRO A 11 -8.32 -2.12 -22.61
CA PRO A 11 -8.28 -2.23 -21.17
C PRO A 11 -7.15 -1.38 -20.59
N GLY A 12 -7.34 -0.83 -19.38
CA GLY A 12 -6.24 -0.27 -18.60
C GLY A 12 -5.25 -1.36 -18.22
N VAL A 13 -3.96 -1.10 -18.34
CA VAL A 13 -2.90 -2.06 -18.03
C VAL A 13 -2.22 -1.64 -16.73
N PHE A 14 -2.09 -2.60 -15.81
CA PHE A 14 -1.35 -2.44 -14.56
C PHE A 14 -0.13 -3.36 -14.59
N VAL A 15 1.01 -2.82 -14.21
CA VAL A 15 2.24 -3.60 -14.03
C VAL A 15 2.61 -3.59 -12.55
N SER A 16 2.59 -4.76 -11.93
CA SER A 16 3.06 -4.92 -10.55
C SER A 16 4.56 -5.21 -10.56
N GLY A 17 5.33 -4.31 -9.99
CA GLY A 17 6.77 -4.48 -9.84
C GLY A 17 7.49 -3.16 -9.61
N SER A 18 8.35 -3.13 -8.61
CA SER A 18 9.15 -1.96 -8.23
C SER A 18 10.61 -2.08 -8.69
N SER A 19 10.96 -3.10 -9.49
CA SER A 19 12.28 -3.19 -10.10
C SER A 19 12.43 -2.19 -11.25
N ASP A 20 13.66 -1.76 -11.52
CA ASP A 20 13.93 -0.84 -12.62
C ASP A 20 13.41 -1.36 -13.97
N ALA A 21 13.52 -2.67 -14.19
CA ALA A 21 12.98 -3.32 -15.39
C ALA A 21 11.45 -3.29 -15.43
N GLY A 22 10.78 -3.52 -14.28
CA GLY A 22 9.32 -3.44 -14.17
C GLY A 22 8.80 -2.03 -14.41
N LEU A 23 9.46 -1.02 -13.83
CA LEU A 23 9.12 0.39 -14.04
C LEU A 23 9.38 0.82 -15.50
N ALA A 24 10.47 0.36 -16.11
CA ALA A 24 10.75 0.61 -17.53
C ALA A 24 9.69 -0.01 -18.43
N ALA A 25 9.27 -1.26 -18.15
CA ALA A 25 8.20 -1.92 -18.89
C ALA A 25 6.86 -1.18 -18.74
N ALA A 26 6.51 -0.73 -17.54
CA ALA A 26 5.29 0.05 -17.31
C ALA A 26 5.29 1.34 -18.14
N ARG A 27 6.41 2.08 -18.16
CA ARG A 27 6.55 3.29 -19.00
C ARG A 27 6.40 2.97 -20.49
N GLN A 28 7.07 1.93 -20.96
CA GLN A 28 7.04 1.55 -22.39
C GLN A 28 5.63 1.13 -22.83
N LEU A 29 4.86 0.51 -21.94
CA LEU A 29 3.49 0.09 -22.21
C LEU A 29 2.46 1.19 -21.98
N GLY A 30 2.83 2.34 -21.44
CA GLY A 30 1.88 3.34 -20.96
C GLY A 30 0.99 2.79 -19.84
N ALA A 31 1.51 1.85 -19.05
CA ALA A 31 0.80 1.16 -17.99
C ALA A 31 0.97 1.87 -16.64
N LEU A 32 0.02 1.64 -15.73
CA LEU A 32 0.12 2.09 -14.36
C LEU A 32 1.05 1.13 -13.58
N ALA A 33 2.13 1.66 -13.04
CA ALA A 33 3.03 0.89 -12.19
C ALA A 33 2.48 0.83 -10.76
N VAL A 34 2.24 -0.39 -10.26
CA VAL A 34 1.78 -0.63 -8.88
C VAL A 34 2.93 -1.15 -8.04
N SER A 35 3.16 -0.50 -6.92
CA SER A 35 4.18 -0.90 -5.97
C SER A 35 3.60 -1.04 -4.55
N TYR A 36 4.37 -1.66 -3.68
CA TYR A 36 4.08 -1.64 -2.25
C TYR A 36 4.77 -0.43 -1.66
N PRO A 37 4.03 0.47 -1.00
CA PRO A 37 4.60 1.71 -0.54
C PRO A 37 5.55 1.47 0.63
N LYS A 38 6.55 2.33 0.74
CA LYS A 38 7.28 2.59 1.96
C LYS A 38 6.50 3.59 2.83
N PRO A 39 6.87 3.79 4.11
CA PRO A 39 6.36 4.93 4.87
C PRO A 39 6.50 6.22 4.06
N VAL A 40 5.44 7.04 4.02
CA VAL A 40 5.43 8.24 3.15
C VAL A 40 6.55 9.23 3.48
N ALA A 41 6.95 9.30 4.73
CA ALA A 41 8.08 10.14 5.18
C ALA A 41 9.39 9.85 4.45
N GLU A 42 9.63 8.63 3.98
CA GLU A 42 10.82 8.28 3.19
C GLU A 42 10.79 8.93 1.79
N TYR A 43 9.61 9.04 1.18
CA TYR A 43 9.47 9.71 -0.11
C TYR A 43 9.65 11.23 0.05
N GLU A 44 9.07 11.82 1.10
CA GLU A 44 9.20 13.24 1.40
C GLU A 44 10.66 13.62 1.67
N ALA A 45 11.37 12.80 2.46
CA ALA A 45 12.77 13.03 2.78
C ALA A 45 13.71 12.91 1.56
N SER A 46 13.38 12.04 0.61
CA SER A 46 14.20 11.83 -0.58
C SER A 46 14.09 12.97 -1.61
N GLY A 47 13.07 13.82 -1.50
CA GLY A 47 12.78 14.87 -2.48
C GLY A 47 12.50 14.34 -3.89
N THR A 48 12.45 13.03 -4.05
CA THR A 48 12.21 12.36 -5.31
C THR A 48 10.73 12.09 -5.41
N ALA A 49 10.00 12.95 -6.10
CA ALA A 49 8.69 12.57 -6.59
C ALA A 49 8.87 11.28 -7.39
N PRO A 50 8.12 10.21 -7.11
CA PRO A 50 8.15 9.06 -7.98
C PRO A 50 7.83 9.55 -9.38
N ASP A 51 8.61 9.10 -10.36
CA ASP A 51 8.48 9.48 -11.77
C ASP A 51 7.00 9.51 -12.17
N ALA A 52 6.53 10.65 -12.67
CA ALA A 52 5.12 11.03 -12.84
C ALA A 52 4.29 10.15 -13.81
N ALA A 53 4.82 9.02 -14.26
CA ALA A 53 4.02 7.97 -14.86
C ALA A 53 3.05 7.43 -13.80
N ALA A 54 1.77 7.36 -14.12
CA ALA A 54 0.69 6.84 -13.31
C ALA A 54 1.16 5.82 -12.25
N LEU A 55 1.32 6.27 -11.01
CA LEU A 55 1.81 5.43 -9.92
C LEU A 55 0.64 4.96 -9.05
N GLY A 56 0.62 3.67 -8.79
CA GLY A 56 -0.29 3.03 -7.85
C GLY A 56 0.43 2.39 -6.68
N ILE A 57 -0.25 2.34 -5.54
CA ILE A 57 0.20 1.61 -4.36
C ILE A 57 -0.82 0.54 -3.98
N ARG A 58 -0.33 -0.55 -3.39
CA ARG A 58 -1.19 -1.54 -2.74
C ARG A 58 -0.99 -1.48 -1.23
N ILE A 59 -2.08 -1.23 -0.51
CA ILE A 59 -2.11 -1.13 0.96
C ILE A 59 -3.38 -1.78 1.52
N GLY A 60 -3.30 -2.22 2.78
CA GLY A 60 -4.49 -2.49 3.59
C GLY A 60 -4.78 -1.29 4.51
N ILE A 61 -6.04 -1.17 4.93
CA ILE A 61 -6.48 -0.12 5.86
C ILE A 61 -7.31 -0.75 6.97
N ILE A 62 -7.02 -0.37 8.22
CA ILE A 62 -7.85 -0.64 9.39
C ILE A 62 -7.96 0.68 10.15
N ALA A 63 -9.13 1.29 10.13
CA ALA A 63 -9.33 2.61 10.72
C ALA A 63 -10.64 2.67 11.50
N ARG A 64 -10.63 3.46 12.59
CA ARG A 64 -11.80 3.76 13.43
C ARG A 64 -11.79 5.24 13.79
N GLU A 65 -12.84 5.73 14.45
CA GLU A 65 -12.79 7.08 15.02
C GLU A 65 -11.70 7.17 16.10
N ASP A 66 -11.60 6.13 16.93
CA ASP A 66 -10.59 6.00 17.96
C ASP A 66 -9.40 5.15 17.49
N ALA A 67 -8.17 5.64 17.74
CA ALA A 67 -6.96 4.95 17.30
C ALA A 67 -6.71 3.64 18.05
N ASP A 68 -7.02 3.59 19.35
CA ASP A 68 -6.79 2.39 20.17
C ASP A 68 -7.77 1.27 19.78
N GLU A 69 -9.01 1.63 19.41
CA GLU A 69 -9.96 0.69 18.82
C GLU A 69 -9.42 0.12 17.50
N ALA A 70 -8.94 0.97 16.60
CA ALA A 70 -8.36 0.53 15.34
C ALA A 70 -7.20 -0.46 15.55
N TRP A 71 -6.30 -0.16 16.50
CA TRP A 71 -5.18 -1.05 16.83
C TRP A 71 -5.64 -2.37 17.50
N THR A 72 -6.71 -2.33 18.28
CA THR A 72 -7.32 -3.53 18.86
C THR A 72 -7.87 -4.45 17.78
N VAL A 73 -8.60 -3.90 16.80
CA VAL A 73 -9.10 -4.63 15.64
C VAL A 73 -7.94 -5.18 14.81
N ALA A 74 -6.92 -4.40 14.57
CA ALA A 74 -5.75 -4.79 13.78
C ALA A 74 -5.01 -5.99 14.39
N ARG A 75 -4.71 -5.92 15.68
CA ARG A 75 -4.03 -7.02 16.40
C ARG A 75 -4.91 -8.27 16.51
N LYS A 76 -6.23 -8.12 16.62
CA LYS A 76 -7.17 -9.24 16.61
C LYS A 76 -7.21 -9.93 15.24
N ARG A 77 -7.18 -9.15 14.16
CA ARG A 77 -7.19 -9.66 12.78
C ARG A 77 -5.87 -10.32 12.41
N PHE A 78 -4.77 -9.74 12.83
CA PHE A 78 -3.41 -10.21 12.55
C PHE A 78 -2.61 -10.36 13.84
N PRO A 79 -2.91 -11.39 14.66
CA PRO A 79 -2.13 -11.69 15.86
C PRO A 79 -0.71 -12.06 15.47
N GLU A 80 0.22 -11.91 16.41
CA GLU A 80 1.59 -12.39 16.22
C GLU A 80 1.60 -13.87 15.85
N ASP A 81 2.34 -14.21 14.80
CA ASP A 81 2.45 -15.57 14.27
C ASP A 81 3.92 -15.93 14.01
N ARG A 82 4.56 -16.54 15.00
CA ARG A 82 5.96 -16.98 14.89
C ARG A 82 6.20 -17.96 13.74
N THR A 83 5.24 -18.84 13.47
CA THR A 83 5.34 -19.80 12.35
C THR A 83 5.29 -19.05 11.01
N GLY A 84 4.37 -18.10 10.88
CA GLY A 84 4.29 -17.21 9.73
C GLY A 84 5.59 -16.43 9.51
N GLN A 85 6.16 -15.85 10.58
CA GLN A 85 7.41 -15.09 10.52
C GLN A 85 8.59 -15.96 10.08
N LEU A 86 8.70 -17.18 10.59
CA LEU A 86 9.73 -18.13 10.16
C LEU A 86 9.56 -18.52 8.69
N THR A 87 8.33 -18.78 8.27
CA THR A 87 8.01 -19.08 6.86
C THR A 87 8.38 -17.91 5.96
N HIS A 88 8.05 -16.68 6.37
CA HIS A 88 8.44 -15.46 5.66
C HIS A 88 9.96 -15.36 5.54
N GLN A 89 10.70 -15.52 6.63
CA GLN A 89 12.16 -15.47 6.63
C GLN A 89 12.79 -16.51 5.71
N LEU A 90 12.27 -17.72 5.66
CA LEU A 90 12.72 -18.77 4.75
C LEU A 90 12.42 -18.43 3.30
N ALA A 91 11.20 -17.92 3.01
CA ALA A 91 10.83 -17.47 1.68
C ALA A 91 11.71 -16.31 1.19
N MET A 92 12.10 -15.39 2.08
CA MET A 92 13.00 -14.29 1.75
C MET A 92 14.43 -14.71 1.40
N LYS A 93 14.92 -15.83 1.96
CA LYS A 93 16.25 -16.37 1.64
C LYS A 93 16.34 -16.89 0.20
N VAL A 94 15.24 -17.41 -0.34
CA VAL A 94 15.19 -18.00 -1.68
C VAL A 94 14.54 -17.06 -2.71
N SER A 95 13.99 -15.94 -2.27
CA SER A 95 13.33 -14.96 -3.15
C SER A 95 14.35 -14.03 -3.81
N ASP A 96 14.27 -13.85 -5.12
CA ASP A 96 15.02 -12.83 -5.86
C ASP A 96 14.33 -11.46 -5.86
N SER A 97 13.18 -11.36 -5.22
CA SER A 97 12.39 -10.13 -5.18
C SER A 97 13.08 -9.05 -4.35
N LYS A 98 13.57 -8.02 -5.03
CA LYS A 98 14.24 -6.86 -4.40
C LYS A 98 13.31 -6.13 -3.42
N TRP A 99 12.03 -6.00 -3.75
CA TRP A 99 11.06 -5.28 -2.93
C TRP A 99 10.66 -6.05 -1.67
N HIS A 100 10.54 -7.39 -1.72
CA HIS A 100 10.35 -8.21 -0.53
C HIS A 100 11.46 -7.99 0.49
N LYS A 101 12.72 -8.02 0.01
CA LYS A 101 13.88 -7.75 0.87
C LYS A 101 13.88 -6.33 1.43
N GLN A 102 13.39 -5.37 0.66
CA GLN A 102 13.30 -3.97 1.08
C GLN A 102 12.22 -3.78 2.14
N LEU A 103 11.03 -4.34 1.94
CA LEU A 103 9.93 -4.27 2.91
C LEU A 103 10.28 -4.98 4.22
N SER A 104 10.95 -6.13 4.16
CA SER A 104 11.36 -6.85 5.37
C SER A 104 12.29 -6.03 6.28
N ARG A 105 13.04 -5.07 5.73
CA ARG A 105 13.88 -4.14 6.51
C ARG A 105 13.07 -3.02 7.18
N LEU A 106 11.91 -2.66 6.61
CA LEU A 106 11.05 -1.62 7.17
C LEU A 106 10.26 -2.09 8.40
N GLY A 107 10.04 -3.40 8.54
CA GLY A 107 9.37 -4.00 9.69
C GLY A 107 10.14 -3.89 11.01
N GLU A 108 11.41 -3.50 10.97
CA GLU A 108 12.23 -3.30 12.18
C GLU A 108 11.79 -2.08 13.01
N THR A 109 10.96 -1.18 12.44
CA THR A 109 10.44 -0.01 13.16
C THR A 109 9.09 -0.35 13.79
N PRO A 110 8.94 -0.28 15.14
CA PRO A 110 7.66 -0.54 15.78
C PRO A 110 6.58 0.44 15.29
N ALA A 111 5.44 -0.09 14.89
CA ALA A 111 4.28 0.73 14.59
C ALA A 111 3.69 1.32 15.89
N SER A 112 3.26 2.56 15.85
CA SER A 112 2.65 3.29 16.96
C SER A 112 1.45 4.08 16.49
N SER A 113 0.66 4.63 17.45
CA SER A 113 -0.44 5.54 17.11
C SER A 113 0.02 6.77 16.33
N GLU A 114 1.28 7.15 16.44
CA GLU A 114 1.89 8.25 15.70
C GLU A 114 2.37 7.83 14.30
N GLN A 115 2.63 6.53 14.08
CA GLN A 115 3.07 5.99 12.80
C GLN A 115 2.10 4.89 12.36
N PRO A 116 1.13 5.21 11.49
CA PRO A 116 0.08 4.28 11.09
C PRO A 116 0.59 3.13 10.21
N TYR A 117 1.79 3.21 9.67
CA TYR A 117 2.36 2.21 8.79
C TYR A 117 2.74 0.94 9.56
N TRP A 118 2.16 -0.20 9.18
CA TRP A 118 2.24 -1.45 9.92
C TRP A 118 2.58 -2.64 9.04
N MET A 119 3.64 -3.37 9.39
CA MET A 119 4.19 -4.46 8.59
C MET A 119 3.88 -5.87 9.13
N VAL A 120 3.38 -6.00 10.36
CA VAL A 120 3.15 -7.32 10.98
C VAL A 120 2.31 -8.27 10.12
N PRO A 121 1.23 -7.84 9.42
CA PRO A 121 0.49 -8.74 8.53
C PRO A 121 1.34 -9.32 7.39
N PHE A 122 2.26 -8.52 6.86
CA PHE A 122 3.23 -8.95 5.85
C PHE A 122 4.29 -9.87 6.45
N GLU A 123 4.86 -9.54 7.60
CA GLU A 123 5.86 -10.34 8.31
C GLU A 123 5.32 -11.70 8.75
N ASN A 124 4.05 -11.76 9.15
CA ASN A 124 3.34 -12.98 9.47
C ASN A 124 2.94 -13.81 8.23
N TYR A 125 3.33 -13.37 7.04
CA TYR A 125 2.99 -14.04 5.77
C TYR A 125 1.49 -14.21 5.53
N LYS A 126 0.67 -13.26 6.04
CA LYS A 126 -0.79 -13.24 5.89
C LYS A 126 -1.25 -12.37 4.74
N THR A 127 -0.47 -11.34 4.40
CA THR A 127 -0.73 -10.43 3.29
C THR A 127 0.55 -10.15 2.51
N PHE A 128 0.39 -9.52 1.35
CA PHE A 128 1.53 -9.12 0.53
C PHE A 128 1.72 -7.61 0.50
N CYS A 129 1.09 -6.87 1.39
CA CYS A 129 1.20 -5.42 1.45
C CYS A 129 1.23 -4.91 2.90
N PRO A 130 1.78 -3.69 3.11
CA PRO A 130 1.67 -3.02 4.39
C PRO A 130 0.23 -2.60 4.69
N TYR A 131 -0.05 -2.33 5.94
CA TYR A 131 -1.31 -1.78 6.41
C TYR A 131 -1.12 -0.37 6.98
N LEU A 132 -2.14 0.48 6.83
CA LEU A 132 -2.28 1.72 7.57
C LEU A 132 -3.31 1.49 8.68
N VAL A 133 -2.91 1.73 9.93
CA VAL A 133 -3.75 1.49 11.12
C VAL A 133 -3.81 2.75 11.97
N GLY A 134 -5.00 3.17 12.38
CA GLY A 134 -5.15 4.33 13.26
C GLY A 134 -6.53 4.98 13.22
N SER A 135 -6.63 6.21 13.73
CA SER A 135 -7.87 6.98 13.58
C SER A 135 -8.13 7.32 12.13
N TYR A 136 -9.40 7.57 11.76
CA TYR A 136 -9.75 7.98 10.40
C TYR A 136 -8.92 9.18 9.94
N ASP A 137 -8.77 10.18 10.80
CA ASP A 137 -8.04 11.39 10.45
C ASP A 137 -6.55 11.10 10.23
N ARG A 138 -5.94 10.27 11.07
CA ARG A 138 -4.52 9.94 10.94
C ARG A 138 -4.24 9.14 9.68
N VAL A 139 -5.10 8.16 9.35
CA VAL A 139 -4.95 7.36 8.13
C VAL A 139 -5.27 8.20 6.89
N ALA A 140 -6.29 9.07 6.94
CA ALA A 140 -6.60 9.99 5.85
C ALA A 140 -5.47 10.98 5.57
N ASP A 141 -4.79 11.48 6.61
CA ASP A 141 -3.62 12.33 6.48
C ASP A 141 -2.48 11.58 5.76
N GLU A 142 -2.19 10.35 6.18
CA GLU A 142 -1.16 9.53 5.53
C GLU A 142 -1.45 9.27 4.05
N ILE A 143 -2.70 8.97 3.69
CA ILE A 143 -3.14 8.80 2.30
C ILE A 143 -2.97 10.11 1.52
N SER A 144 -3.35 11.24 2.11
CA SER A 144 -3.20 12.55 1.49
C SER A 144 -1.75 12.88 1.17
N ARG A 145 -0.83 12.49 2.06
CA ARG A 145 0.62 12.63 1.84
C ARG A 145 1.11 11.75 0.69
N TYR A 146 0.62 10.49 0.57
CA TYR A 146 0.92 9.66 -0.62
C TYR A 146 0.42 10.32 -1.91
N VAL A 147 -0.76 10.93 -1.88
CA VAL A 147 -1.27 11.71 -3.02
C VAL A 147 -0.36 12.92 -3.28
N GLY A 148 0.11 13.61 -2.24
CA GLY A 148 1.04 14.74 -2.33
C GLY A 148 2.35 14.38 -3.03
N VAL A 149 2.90 13.20 -2.78
CA VAL A 149 4.12 12.71 -3.45
C VAL A 149 3.87 12.07 -4.82
N GLY A 150 2.63 12.08 -5.34
CA GLY A 150 2.34 11.73 -6.73
C GLY A 150 1.56 10.43 -6.97
N TYR A 151 1.23 9.66 -5.94
CA TYR A 151 0.38 8.47 -6.09
C TYR A 151 -1.06 8.86 -6.42
N ARG A 152 -1.69 8.18 -7.38
CA ARG A 152 -3.06 8.49 -7.85
C ARG A 152 -3.99 7.28 -7.82
N THR A 153 -3.45 6.09 -7.64
CA THR A 153 -4.22 4.85 -7.59
C THR A 153 -3.87 4.07 -6.34
N ILE A 154 -4.88 3.68 -5.59
CA ILE A 154 -4.73 2.85 -4.40
C ILE A 154 -5.47 1.53 -4.66
N ILE A 155 -4.73 0.42 -4.61
CA ILE A 155 -5.30 -0.92 -4.61
C ILE A 155 -5.42 -1.35 -3.15
N LEU A 156 -6.64 -1.53 -2.71
CA LEU A 156 -6.92 -1.98 -1.36
C LEU A 156 -6.67 -3.49 -1.23
N ASP A 157 -6.08 -3.88 -0.11
CA ASP A 157 -6.15 -5.28 0.29
C ASP A 157 -7.59 -5.65 0.66
N VAL A 158 -7.95 -6.93 0.58
CA VAL A 158 -9.34 -7.37 0.76
C VAL A 158 -9.84 -7.01 2.17
N PRO A 159 -10.90 -6.19 2.30
CA PRO A 159 -11.50 -5.92 3.60
C PRO A 159 -12.03 -7.22 4.24
N ALA A 160 -12.00 -7.31 5.57
CA ALA A 160 -12.47 -8.51 6.27
C ALA A 160 -14.00 -8.68 6.24
N SER A 161 -14.72 -7.58 6.05
CA SER A 161 -16.18 -7.54 6.02
C SER A 161 -16.66 -6.30 5.27
N PRO A 162 -17.96 -6.22 4.92
CA PRO A 162 -18.56 -5.00 4.39
C PRO A 162 -18.40 -3.79 5.32
N GLU A 163 -18.51 -3.99 6.62
CA GLU A 163 -18.29 -2.94 7.63
C GLU A 163 -16.87 -2.36 7.56
N GLU A 164 -15.86 -3.21 7.38
CA GLU A 164 -14.48 -2.74 7.16
C GLU A 164 -14.36 -1.90 5.89
N LEU A 165 -15.12 -2.20 4.86
CA LEU A 165 -15.16 -1.39 3.64
C LEU A 165 -15.79 -0.02 3.90
N ASP A 166 -16.85 0.06 4.73
CA ASP A 166 -17.47 1.32 5.12
C ASP A 166 -16.47 2.22 5.89
N HIS A 167 -15.70 1.64 6.82
CA HIS A 167 -14.63 2.36 7.52
C HIS A 167 -13.55 2.88 6.55
N ILE A 168 -13.18 2.11 5.54
CA ILE A 168 -12.27 2.54 4.49
C ILE A 168 -12.88 3.71 3.69
N GLY A 169 -14.18 3.65 3.40
CA GLY A 169 -14.93 4.74 2.74
C GLY A 169 -14.77 6.07 3.47
N VAL A 170 -14.97 6.08 4.79
CA VAL A 170 -14.80 7.28 5.63
C VAL A 170 -13.36 7.84 5.51
N VAL A 171 -12.36 6.99 5.53
CA VAL A 171 -10.95 7.41 5.34
C VAL A 171 -10.75 8.06 3.97
N CYS A 172 -11.27 7.43 2.91
CA CYS A 172 -11.13 7.95 1.55
C CYS A 172 -11.81 9.31 1.38
N GLU A 173 -13.00 9.50 1.94
CA GLU A 173 -13.71 10.79 1.92
C GLU A 173 -12.91 11.87 2.66
N ARG A 174 -12.42 11.57 3.86
CA ARG A 174 -11.58 12.51 4.62
C ARG A 174 -10.26 12.83 3.89
N ALA A 175 -9.64 11.85 3.24
CA ALA A 175 -8.42 12.07 2.45
C ALA A 175 -8.69 12.94 1.22
N ALA A 176 -9.78 12.67 0.48
CA ALA A 176 -10.17 13.45 -0.68
C ALA A 176 -10.42 14.92 -0.32
N ALA A 177 -11.06 15.19 0.82
CA ALA A 177 -11.31 16.56 1.30
C ALA A 177 -10.00 17.34 1.59
N ARG A 178 -8.89 16.62 1.94
CA ARG A 178 -7.58 17.25 2.22
C ARG A 178 -6.78 17.58 0.97
N VAL A 179 -7.03 16.89 -0.14
CA VAL A 179 -6.29 17.06 -1.40
C VAL A 179 -7.09 17.82 -2.46
N ALA A 180 -8.31 18.21 -2.14
CA ALA A 180 -9.09 19.09 -3.00
C ALA A 180 -8.39 20.46 -3.12
N PRO A 181 -8.36 21.05 -4.33
CA PRO A 181 -7.72 22.35 -4.59
C PRO A 181 -8.41 23.50 -3.87
#